data_085ad2c7acb5bc1df8a57384d5714415
#
_entry.id   085ad2c7acb5bc1df8a57384d5714415
#
_cell.length_a   1.000
_cell.length_b   1.000
_cell.length_c   1.000
_cell.angle_alpha   90.00
_cell.angle_beta   90.00
_cell.angle_gamma   90.00
#
_symmetry.space_group_name_H-M   'P 1'
#
loop_
_entity.id
_entity.type
_entity.pdbx_description
1 polymer ?
#
loop_
_entity_poly.entity_id
_entity_poly.type
_entity_poly.pdbx_seq_one_letter_code
_entity_poly.pdbx_strand_id
1 'polypeptide(L)'
;DALADNGLMLAEGEDSGTSTTIDITFKGNRRHIVQLDRSKIRVTANLASITEAGVQSVKPDLTYTDRKFNQSNTTIDKQSIYLATVNICELSHKEVELRCELTGNVAEGYSAGKVQLSQTAIEVRGQEDDIAVISYAKVVFDVGKNAKETVTASLDYKFYDAEGHEVDASGVHAEAGQIQATLPVYVTKELKLTVDFKEAPGAQLADMIWAIKPESVVVSGDASVLNDMDSIV
;
A
#
# COMPACT_ATOMS: atom_id res chain seq x y z
N ASP A 1 -1.97 -8.41 -16.79
CA ASP A 1 -2.07 -9.88 -16.56
C ASP A 1 -3.24 -10.42 -17.37
N ALA A 2 -2.96 -11.35 -18.32
CA ALA A 2 -3.95 -11.81 -19.29
C ALA A 2 -5.20 -12.46 -18.66
N LEU A 3 -5.10 -13.05 -17.48
CA LEU A 3 -6.27 -13.55 -16.75
C LEU A 3 -7.07 -12.39 -16.16
N ALA A 4 -6.42 -11.45 -15.51
CA ALA A 4 -7.09 -10.29 -14.92
C ALA A 4 -7.79 -9.43 -15.97
N ASP A 5 -7.24 -9.31 -17.19
CA ASP A 5 -7.88 -8.62 -18.32
C ASP A 5 -9.19 -9.30 -18.75
N ASN A 6 -9.34 -10.59 -18.47
CA ASN A 6 -10.56 -11.37 -18.70
C ASN A 6 -11.48 -11.45 -17.45
N GLY A 7 -11.15 -10.73 -16.35
CA GLY A 7 -11.89 -10.81 -15.11
C GLY A 7 -11.69 -12.14 -14.36
N LEU A 8 -10.55 -12.78 -14.55
CA LEU A 8 -10.21 -14.08 -13.98
C LEU A 8 -8.93 -14.02 -13.17
N MET A 9 -8.78 -14.98 -12.25
CA MET A 9 -7.56 -15.17 -11.48
C MET A 9 -7.29 -16.66 -11.25
N LEU A 10 -6.06 -16.98 -10.92
CA LEU A 10 -5.69 -18.33 -10.48
C LEU A 10 -6.18 -18.49 -9.03
N ALA A 11 -6.92 -19.58 -8.75
CA ALA A 11 -7.32 -19.89 -7.39
C ALA A 11 -6.09 -20.13 -6.52
N GLU A 12 -6.06 -19.53 -5.32
CA GLU A 12 -5.01 -19.70 -4.33
C GLU A 12 -5.50 -20.62 -3.19
N GLY A 13 -4.55 -21.22 -2.45
CA GLY A 13 -4.84 -22.08 -1.30
C GLY A 13 -4.78 -23.58 -1.60
N GLU A 14 -5.24 -24.38 -0.63
CA GLU A 14 -5.19 -25.85 -0.69
C GLU A 14 -6.06 -26.42 -1.81
N ASP A 15 -7.11 -25.72 -2.20
CA ASP A 15 -8.04 -26.09 -3.27
C ASP A 15 -7.60 -25.63 -4.66
N SER A 16 -6.43 -25.00 -4.78
CA SER A 16 -5.93 -24.48 -6.08
C SER A 16 -5.75 -25.56 -7.14
N GLY A 17 -5.74 -26.84 -6.77
CA GLY A 17 -5.65 -27.98 -7.67
C GLY A 17 -4.35 -28.04 -8.49
N THR A 18 -3.44 -27.11 -8.27
CA THR A 18 -2.17 -27.01 -8.99
C THR A 18 -1.20 -28.07 -8.50
N SER A 19 -1.21 -29.21 -9.18
CA SER A 19 -0.14 -30.20 -9.00
C SER A 19 1.16 -29.66 -9.56
N THR A 20 2.17 -29.59 -8.72
CA THR A 20 3.37 -28.83 -8.98
C THR A 20 4.59 -29.65 -9.33
N THR A 21 4.50 -30.96 -9.39
CA THR A 21 5.66 -31.84 -9.67
C THR A 21 5.53 -32.51 -11.01
N ILE A 22 6.47 -32.22 -11.92
CA ILE A 22 6.58 -32.85 -13.23
C ILE A 22 7.89 -33.61 -13.28
N ASP A 23 7.83 -34.95 -13.49
CA ASP A 23 8.97 -35.75 -13.72
C ASP A 23 9.31 -35.75 -15.21
N ILE A 24 10.54 -35.37 -15.55
CA ILE A 24 10.98 -35.22 -16.92
C ILE A 24 12.23 -36.08 -17.13
N THR A 25 12.17 -36.96 -18.10
CA THR A 25 13.32 -37.72 -18.54
C THR A 25 13.91 -37.09 -19.78
N PHE A 26 15.18 -36.75 -19.71
CA PHE A 26 15.92 -36.14 -20.81
C PHE A 26 16.81 -37.17 -21.50
N LYS A 27 16.91 -37.01 -22.81
CA LYS A 27 17.83 -37.79 -23.67
C LYS A 27 18.73 -36.84 -24.45
N GLY A 28 19.99 -37.12 -24.50
CA GLY A 28 20.95 -36.26 -25.20
C GLY A 28 22.40 -36.70 -25.05
N ASN A 29 23.30 -35.84 -25.48
CA ASN A 29 24.72 -36.09 -25.36
C ASN A 29 25.12 -36.11 -23.86
N ARG A 30 25.86 -37.18 -23.46
CA ARG A 30 26.29 -37.36 -22.06
C ARG A 30 26.92 -36.12 -21.43
N ARG A 31 27.71 -35.36 -22.22
CA ARG A 31 28.39 -34.15 -21.75
C ARG A 31 27.39 -33.05 -21.32
N HIS A 32 26.24 -32.95 -21.98
CA HIS A 32 25.21 -31.99 -21.67
C HIS A 32 24.28 -32.50 -20.56
N ILE A 33 23.86 -33.77 -20.64
CA ILE A 33 22.96 -34.36 -19.64
C ILE A 33 23.53 -34.30 -18.22
N VAL A 34 24.84 -34.57 -18.05
CA VAL A 34 25.50 -34.54 -16.73
C VAL A 34 25.52 -33.11 -16.12
N GLN A 35 25.43 -32.08 -16.95
CA GLN A 35 25.42 -30.68 -16.52
C GLN A 35 24.00 -30.08 -16.40
N LEU A 36 23.00 -30.85 -16.79
CA LEU A 36 21.60 -30.40 -16.72
C LEU A 36 21.11 -30.67 -15.30
N ASP A 37 20.65 -29.62 -14.66
CA ASP A 37 20.01 -29.65 -13.36
C ASP A 37 18.71 -28.84 -13.36
N ARG A 38 17.99 -28.88 -12.26
CA ARG A 38 16.69 -28.22 -12.07
C ARG A 38 16.73 -26.71 -12.35
N SER A 39 17.82 -26.04 -11.98
CA SER A 39 17.97 -24.58 -12.14
C SER A 39 18.06 -24.14 -13.60
N LYS A 40 18.34 -25.08 -14.49
CA LYS A 40 18.51 -24.86 -15.95
C LYS A 40 17.24 -25.07 -16.75
N ILE A 41 16.17 -25.45 -16.10
CA ILE A 41 14.87 -25.74 -16.71
C ILE A 41 13.83 -24.79 -16.13
N ARG A 42 13.07 -24.16 -16.99
CA ARG A 42 11.88 -23.38 -16.62
C ARG A 42 10.66 -24.06 -17.24
N VAL A 43 9.66 -24.28 -16.41
CA VAL A 43 8.35 -24.75 -16.84
C VAL A 43 7.40 -23.57 -16.75
N THR A 44 6.72 -23.26 -17.83
CA THR A 44 5.72 -22.19 -17.91
C THR A 44 4.43 -22.74 -18.49
N ALA A 45 3.31 -22.16 -18.12
CA ALA A 45 2.03 -22.43 -18.79
C ALA A 45 1.46 -21.11 -19.30
N ASN A 46 0.92 -21.12 -20.50
CA ASN A 46 0.25 -19.96 -21.07
C ASN A 46 -1.23 -20.00 -20.70
N LEU A 47 -1.67 -19.04 -19.90
CA LEU A 47 -3.05 -18.91 -19.44
C LEU A 47 -3.87 -17.87 -20.24
N ALA A 48 -3.25 -17.21 -21.21
CA ALA A 48 -3.89 -16.11 -21.96
C ALA A 48 -5.11 -16.52 -22.80
N SER A 49 -5.25 -17.82 -23.08
CA SER A 49 -6.40 -18.34 -23.84
C SER A 49 -7.58 -18.75 -22.98
N ILE A 50 -7.46 -18.63 -21.64
CA ILE A 50 -8.52 -18.98 -20.71
C ILE A 50 -9.48 -17.82 -20.59
N THR A 51 -10.77 -18.07 -20.83
CA THR A 51 -11.84 -17.07 -20.81
C THR A 51 -12.98 -17.46 -19.88
N GLU A 52 -12.91 -18.62 -19.22
CA GLU A 52 -13.97 -19.12 -18.35
C GLU A 52 -13.37 -19.65 -17.05
N ALA A 53 -14.07 -19.40 -15.94
CA ALA A 53 -13.73 -19.94 -14.64
C ALA A 53 -13.92 -21.46 -14.59
N GLY A 54 -13.31 -22.12 -13.61
CA GLY A 54 -13.37 -23.56 -13.39
C GLY A 54 -12.04 -24.24 -13.58
N VAL A 55 -12.08 -25.57 -13.56
CA VAL A 55 -10.90 -26.41 -13.71
C VAL A 55 -10.48 -26.46 -15.16
N GLN A 56 -9.31 -25.90 -15.47
CA GLN A 56 -8.76 -25.81 -16.81
C GLN A 56 -7.53 -26.70 -16.96
N SER A 57 -7.37 -27.26 -18.15
CA SER A 57 -6.19 -28.07 -18.49
C SER A 57 -5.27 -27.27 -19.41
N VAL A 58 -4.05 -27.02 -18.97
CA VAL A 58 -3.06 -26.24 -19.70
C VAL A 58 -1.84 -27.07 -20.03
N LYS A 59 -1.28 -26.86 -21.22
CA LYS A 59 -0.05 -27.52 -21.61
C LYS A 59 1.15 -26.78 -21.02
N PRO A 60 2.00 -27.47 -20.23
CA PRO A 60 3.24 -26.88 -19.77
C PRO A 60 4.27 -26.80 -20.89
N ASP A 61 4.88 -25.65 -21.07
CA ASP A 61 6.00 -25.42 -21.96
C ASP A 61 7.31 -25.45 -21.19
N LEU A 62 8.26 -26.25 -21.66
CA LEU A 62 9.58 -26.34 -21.08
C LEU A 62 10.58 -25.54 -21.89
N THR A 63 11.31 -24.69 -21.20
CA THR A 63 12.40 -23.90 -21.76
C THR A 63 13.67 -24.07 -20.95
N TYR A 64 14.82 -23.97 -21.64
CA TYR A 64 16.10 -23.97 -20.97
C TYR A 64 16.51 -22.54 -20.60
N THR A 65 16.94 -22.32 -19.38
CA THR A 65 17.44 -21.02 -18.90
C THR A 65 18.87 -20.74 -19.34
N ASP A 66 19.66 -21.80 -19.66
CA ASP A 66 21.02 -21.70 -20.13
C ASP A 66 21.07 -22.04 -21.63
N ARG A 67 21.61 -21.14 -22.45
CA ARG A 67 21.74 -21.27 -23.91
C ARG A 67 22.57 -22.46 -24.37
N LYS A 68 23.36 -23.11 -23.49
CA LYS A 68 24.12 -24.33 -23.76
C LYS A 68 23.21 -25.51 -23.97
N PHE A 69 21.98 -25.47 -23.47
CA PHE A 69 20.98 -26.53 -23.64
C PHE A 69 19.96 -26.08 -24.69
N ASN A 70 19.68 -26.94 -25.64
CA ASN A 70 18.69 -26.71 -26.68
C ASN A 70 18.17 -28.05 -27.21
N GLN A 71 17.14 -28.03 -28.05
CA GLN A 71 16.50 -29.22 -28.60
C GLN A 71 17.43 -30.08 -29.47
N SER A 72 18.55 -29.52 -29.95
CA SER A 72 19.51 -30.26 -30.75
C SER A 72 20.45 -31.14 -29.91
N ASN A 73 20.70 -30.79 -28.67
CA ASN A 73 21.63 -31.49 -27.78
C ASN A 73 20.96 -32.14 -26.56
N THR A 74 19.75 -31.77 -26.24
CA THR A 74 18.99 -32.26 -25.09
C THR A 74 17.50 -32.29 -25.46
N THR A 75 16.93 -33.47 -25.55
CA THR A 75 15.52 -33.68 -25.89
C THR A 75 14.77 -34.30 -24.72
N ILE A 76 13.49 -34.04 -24.63
CA ILE A 76 12.60 -34.68 -23.67
C ILE A 76 12.25 -36.05 -24.22
N ASP A 77 12.56 -37.09 -23.46
CA ASP A 77 12.23 -38.48 -23.82
C ASP A 77 10.85 -38.86 -23.25
N LYS A 78 10.62 -38.51 -21.96
CA LYS A 78 9.34 -38.73 -21.27
C LYS A 78 9.06 -37.61 -20.29
N GLN A 79 7.78 -37.31 -20.07
CA GLN A 79 7.31 -36.48 -19.00
C GLN A 79 6.08 -37.09 -18.31
N SER A 80 5.97 -36.93 -17.03
CA SER A 80 4.88 -37.52 -16.22
C SER A 80 3.53 -36.83 -16.47
N ILE A 81 3.55 -35.52 -16.78
CA ILE A 81 2.36 -34.71 -16.98
C ILE A 81 2.46 -33.98 -18.33
N TYR A 82 1.50 -34.26 -19.21
CA TYR A 82 1.36 -33.59 -20.51
C TYR A 82 0.38 -32.39 -20.44
N LEU A 83 -0.57 -32.45 -19.52
CA LEU A 83 -1.52 -31.38 -19.23
C LEU A 83 -1.50 -31.11 -17.72
N ALA A 84 -1.21 -29.90 -17.33
CA ALA A 84 -1.34 -29.46 -15.96
C ALA A 84 -2.76 -28.96 -15.73
N THR A 85 -3.31 -29.25 -14.57
CA THR A 85 -4.64 -28.78 -14.18
C THR A 85 -4.46 -27.52 -13.33
N VAL A 86 -5.20 -26.47 -13.65
CA VAL A 86 -5.26 -25.20 -12.89
C VAL A 86 -6.71 -24.89 -12.59
N ASN A 87 -6.97 -24.39 -11.41
CA ASN A 87 -8.28 -23.91 -11.03
C ASN A 87 -8.32 -22.39 -11.21
N ILE A 88 -9.28 -21.93 -12.01
CA ILE A 88 -9.48 -20.52 -12.35
C ILE A 88 -10.79 -20.05 -11.71
N CYS A 89 -10.75 -18.94 -11.02
CA CYS A 89 -11.91 -18.31 -10.42
C CYS A 89 -12.14 -16.92 -10.98
N GLU A 90 -13.33 -16.38 -10.75
CA GLU A 90 -13.64 -15.01 -11.11
C GLU A 90 -12.88 -14.04 -10.21
N LEU A 91 -12.36 -12.99 -10.82
CA LEU A 91 -11.70 -11.90 -10.13
C LEU A 91 -12.75 -10.87 -9.74
N SER A 92 -13.03 -10.77 -8.46
CA SER A 92 -13.93 -9.77 -7.89
C SER A 92 -13.17 -8.58 -7.34
N HIS A 93 -13.84 -7.44 -7.27
CA HIS A 93 -13.31 -6.17 -6.78
C HIS A 93 -14.20 -5.63 -5.66
N LYS A 94 -13.58 -5.05 -4.65
CA LYS A 94 -14.29 -4.39 -3.55
C LYS A 94 -13.52 -3.16 -3.09
N GLU A 95 -14.23 -2.06 -2.90
CA GLU A 95 -13.71 -0.88 -2.21
C GLU A 95 -13.92 -1.04 -0.70
N VAL A 96 -12.85 -0.96 0.07
CA VAL A 96 -12.82 -1.20 1.52
C VAL A 96 -12.46 0.10 2.22
N GLU A 97 -13.32 0.55 3.15
CA GLU A 97 -13.10 1.76 3.96
C GLU A 97 -11.80 1.65 4.77
N LEU A 98 -11.00 2.71 4.77
CA LEU A 98 -9.78 2.79 5.56
C LEU A 98 -10.04 3.57 6.85
N ARG A 99 -9.86 2.93 8.00
CA ARG A 99 -10.02 3.50 9.34
C ARG A 99 -8.66 3.73 9.98
N CYS A 100 -8.53 4.84 10.71
CA CYS A 100 -7.33 5.16 11.45
C CYS A 100 -7.60 5.07 12.95
N GLU A 101 -6.81 4.28 13.65
CA GLU A 101 -6.76 4.24 15.10
C GLU A 101 -5.56 5.07 15.56
N LEU A 102 -5.87 6.22 16.22
CA LEU A 102 -4.85 7.12 16.72
C LEU A 102 -4.45 6.71 18.13
N THR A 103 -3.15 6.56 18.37
CA THR A 103 -2.56 6.30 19.70
C THR A 103 -1.54 7.38 20.05
N GLY A 104 -1.33 7.61 21.35
CA GLY A 104 -0.47 8.69 21.82
C GLY A 104 -1.27 9.96 22.17
N ASN A 105 -0.57 11.07 22.41
CA ASN A 105 -1.18 12.34 22.78
C ASN A 105 -0.30 13.53 22.40
N VAL A 106 -0.94 14.69 22.23
CA VAL A 106 -0.24 15.98 22.08
C VAL A 106 0.15 16.55 23.44
N ALA A 107 1.13 17.45 23.45
CA ALA A 107 1.61 18.11 24.66
C ALA A 107 0.56 19.08 25.24
N GLU A 108 0.68 19.40 26.52
CA GLU A 108 -0.15 20.42 27.16
C GLU A 108 0.05 21.79 26.48
N GLY A 109 -1.05 22.49 26.21
CA GLY A 109 -1.05 23.75 25.45
C GLY A 109 -1.11 23.58 23.93
N TYR A 110 -1.11 22.31 23.44
CA TYR A 110 -1.27 22.00 22.03
C TYR A 110 -2.60 21.30 21.77
N SER A 111 -3.10 21.41 20.57
CA SER A 111 -4.33 20.73 20.12
C SER A 111 -4.08 19.92 18.86
N ALA A 112 -4.61 18.70 18.83
CA ALA A 112 -4.58 17.86 17.66
C ALA A 112 -5.66 18.27 16.65
N GLY A 113 -5.27 18.39 15.37
CA GLY A 113 -6.22 18.50 14.28
C GLY A 113 -6.84 17.14 13.91
N LYS A 114 -7.55 17.11 12.80
CA LYS A 114 -8.04 15.84 12.24
C LYS A 114 -6.91 15.10 11.55
N VAL A 115 -6.83 13.79 11.77
CA VAL A 115 -5.91 12.92 11.03
C VAL A 115 -6.26 13.01 9.55
N GLN A 116 -5.24 13.22 8.74
CA GLN A 116 -5.33 13.21 7.28
C GLN A 116 -4.65 11.96 6.78
N LEU A 117 -5.36 11.15 5.99
CA LEU A 117 -4.84 9.97 5.33
C LEU A 117 -4.66 10.25 3.84
N SER A 118 -3.66 9.64 3.21
CA SER A 118 -3.42 9.76 1.77
C SER A 118 -4.59 9.24 0.93
N GLN A 119 -5.38 8.31 1.49
CA GLN A 119 -6.61 7.79 0.90
C GLN A 119 -7.58 7.33 1.99
N THR A 120 -8.86 7.30 1.68
CA THR A 120 -9.95 6.96 2.62
C THR A 120 -10.52 5.57 2.40
N ALA A 121 -10.16 4.94 1.28
CA ALA A 121 -10.55 3.59 0.93
C ALA A 121 -9.42 2.90 0.16
N ILE A 122 -9.45 1.58 0.14
CA ILE A 122 -8.51 0.71 -0.55
C ILE A 122 -9.29 -0.20 -1.48
N GLU A 123 -8.94 -0.23 -2.76
CA GLU A 123 -9.46 -1.22 -3.69
C GLU A 123 -8.74 -2.55 -3.48
N VAL A 124 -9.51 -3.60 -3.23
CA VAL A 124 -9.04 -4.96 -3.08
C VAL A 124 -9.59 -5.83 -4.20
N ARG A 125 -8.79 -6.80 -4.64
CA ARG A 125 -9.12 -7.78 -5.69
C ARG A 125 -8.82 -9.17 -5.17
N GLY A 126 -9.67 -10.10 -5.47
CA GLY A 126 -9.52 -11.48 -5.04
C GLY A 126 -10.71 -12.33 -5.42
N GLN A 127 -10.75 -13.55 -4.89
CA GLN A 127 -11.95 -14.38 -4.97
C GLN A 127 -13.09 -13.71 -4.20
N GLU A 128 -14.33 -13.86 -4.67
CA GLU A 128 -15.49 -13.21 -4.08
C GLU A 128 -15.62 -13.56 -2.59
N ASP A 129 -15.45 -14.83 -2.23
CA ASP A 129 -15.55 -15.30 -0.84
C ASP A 129 -14.46 -14.68 0.06
N ASP A 130 -13.24 -14.51 -0.45
CA ASP A 130 -12.11 -13.96 0.31
C ASP A 130 -12.28 -12.45 0.57
N ILE A 131 -12.76 -11.71 -0.42
CA ILE A 131 -12.99 -10.26 -0.26
C ILE A 131 -14.32 -9.94 0.42
N ALA A 132 -15.31 -10.84 0.38
CA ALA A 132 -16.62 -10.65 1.03
C ALA A 132 -16.48 -10.49 2.54
N VAL A 133 -15.62 -11.27 3.18
CA VAL A 133 -15.39 -11.25 4.64
C VAL A 133 -14.71 -9.98 5.12
N ILE A 134 -14.00 -9.26 4.24
CA ILE A 134 -13.32 -8.01 4.58
C ILE A 134 -14.35 -6.90 4.72
N SER A 135 -14.46 -6.30 5.89
CA SER A 135 -15.38 -5.20 6.17
C SER A 135 -14.69 -3.83 6.08
N TYR A 136 -13.50 -3.71 6.65
CA TYR A 136 -12.70 -2.48 6.62
C TYR A 136 -11.20 -2.76 6.73
N ALA A 137 -10.40 -1.81 6.29
CA ALA A 137 -8.96 -1.78 6.56
C ALA A 137 -8.66 -0.82 7.71
N LYS A 138 -7.64 -1.12 8.51
CA LYS A 138 -7.24 -0.30 9.65
C LYS A 138 -5.74 -0.04 9.65
N VAL A 139 -5.37 1.22 9.88
CA VAL A 139 -4.02 1.66 10.23
C VAL A 139 -3.97 2.06 11.69
N VAL A 140 -2.86 1.79 12.36
CA VAL A 140 -2.59 2.28 13.72
C VAL A 140 -1.55 3.39 13.62
N PHE A 141 -1.96 4.60 13.96
CA PHE A 141 -1.09 5.77 13.91
C PHE A 141 -0.66 6.16 15.32
N ASP A 142 0.57 5.79 15.67
CA ASP A 142 1.17 6.19 16.96
C ASP A 142 1.92 7.51 16.78
N VAL A 143 1.43 8.55 17.40
CA VAL A 143 2.05 9.88 17.39
C VAL A 143 2.99 10.12 18.58
N GLY A 144 3.20 9.08 19.39
CA GLY A 144 4.04 9.15 20.58
C GLY A 144 3.41 9.92 21.73
N LYS A 145 4.24 10.29 22.69
CA LYS A 145 3.81 11.05 23.88
C LYS A 145 4.26 12.49 23.76
N ASN A 146 3.32 13.41 24.07
CA ASN A 146 3.57 14.86 24.12
C ASN A 146 4.07 15.42 22.77
N ALA A 147 3.43 15.07 21.67
CA ALA A 147 3.72 15.64 20.36
C ALA A 147 3.49 17.16 20.37
N LYS A 148 4.47 17.91 19.87
CA LYS A 148 4.47 19.38 19.81
C LYS A 148 4.46 19.90 18.38
N GLU A 149 4.69 19.03 17.42
CA GLU A 149 4.78 19.34 16.00
C GLU A 149 3.89 18.38 15.21
N THR A 150 3.54 18.79 14.01
CA THR A 150 2.80 17.94 13.06
C THR A 150 3.56 16.62 12.85
N VAL A 151 2.88 15.50 13.06
CA VAL A 151 3.45 14.15 12.91
C VAL A 151 2.97 13.56 11.59
N THR A 152 3.90 13.06 10.78
CA THR A 152 3.60 12.33 9.54
C THR A 152 4.31 10.99 9.58
N ALA A 153 3.59 9.92 9.22
CA ALA A 153 4.16 8.58 9.15
C ALA A 153 3.57 7.81 7.95
N SER A 154 4.38 6.87 7.44
CA SER A 154 3.93 5.85 6.48
C SER A 154 3.61 4.59 7.26
N LEU A 155 2.38 4.11 7.12
CA LEU A 155 1.80 3.03 7.93
C LEU A 155 1.37 1.87 7.05
N ASP A 156 1.58 0.66 7.55
CA ASP A 156 0.98 -0.54 7.01
C ASP A 156 -0.45 -0.69 7.54
N TYR A 157 -1.32 -1.27 6.73
CA TYR A 157 -2.69 -1.53 7.10
C TYR A 157 -2.96 -3.03 7.22
N LYS A 158 -4.02 -3.37 7.95
CA LYS A 158 -4.54 -4.72 8.08
C LYS A 158 -6.03 -4.73 7.80
N PHE A 159 -6.54 -5.86 7.33
CA PHE A 159 -7.96 -6.04 7.05
C PHE A 159 -8.70 -6.67 8.24
N TYR A 160 -9.94 -6.29 8.40
CA TYR A 160 -10.79 -6.71 9.48
C TYR A 160 -12.21 -7.08 8.98
N ASP A 161 -12.83 -8.05 9.65
CA ASP A 161 -14.23 -8.39 9.45
C ASP A 161 -15.18 -7.38 10.14
N ALA A 162 -16.49 -7.64 10.08
CA ALA A 162 -17.51 -6.78 10.70
C ALA A 162 -17.46 -6.83 12.23
N GLU A 163 -16.96 -7.91 12.81
CA GLU A 163 -16.81 -8.14 14.24
C GLU A 163 -15.52 -7.54 14.80
N GLY A 164 -14.59 -7.14 13.95
CA GLY A 164 -13.31 -6.51 14.32
C GLY A 164 -12.16 -7.50 14.53
N HIS A 165 -12.29 -8.71 14.01
CA HIS A 165 -11.17 -9.66 13.96
C HIS A 165 -10.32 -9.42 12.73
N GLU A 166 -9.01 -9.63 12.86
CA GLU A 166 -8.07 -9.54 11.75
C GLU A 166 -8.33 -10.68 10.76
N VAL A 167 -8.47 -10.34 9.47
CA VAL A 167 -8.69 -11.29 8.37
C VAL A 167 -7.35 -11.60 7.72
N ASP A 168 -7.08 -12.88 7.47
CA ASP A 168 -5.95 -13.29 6.63
C ASP A 168 -6.24 -12.92 5.17
N ALA A 169 -5.47 -12.02 4.63
CA ALA A 169 -5.62 -11.49 3.28
C ALA A 169 -4.56 -12.04 2.32
N SER A 170 -4.04 -13.26 2.55
CA SER A 170 -2.98 -13.86 1.72
C SER A 170 -3.43 -14.08 0.27
N GLY A 171 -4.73 -14.30 0.03
CA GLY A 171 -5.35 -14.42 -1.31
C GLY A 171 -5.90 -13.10 -1.87
N VAL A 172 -5.65 -11.96 -1.21
CA VAL A 172 -6.20 -10.67 -1.58
C VAL A 172 -5.11 -9.73 -2.08
N HIS A 173 -5.30 -9.19 -3.27
CA HIS A 173 -4.42 -8.16 -3.82
C HIS A 173 -5.01 -6.77 -3.56
N ALA A 174 -4.27 -5.96 -2.83
CA ALA A 174 -4.64 -4.55 -2.60
C ALA A 174 -3.80 -3.63 -3.48
N GLU A 175 -4.44 -2.65 -4.11
CA GLU A 175 -3.74 -1.69 -4.98
C GLU A 175 -2.95 -0.64 -4.19
N ALA A 176 -3.25 -0.49 -2.91
CA ALA A 176 -2.57 0.47 -2.04
C ALA A 176 -1.26 -0.09 -1.47
N GLY A 177 -0.20 0.70 -1.57
CA GLY A 177 0.99 0.49 -0.76
C GLY A 177 0.81 0.99 0.68
N GLN A 178 1.87 1.51 1.29
CA GLN A 178 1.78 2.14 2.60
C GLN A 178 0.91 3.40 2.58
N ILE A 179 0.15 3.60 3.65
CA ILE A 179 -0.71 4.75 3.84
C ILE A 179 0.05 5.86 4.55
N GLN A 180 0.10 7.04 3.95
CA GLN A 180 0.59 8.22 4.66
C GLN A 180 -0.50 8.79 5.56
N ALA A 181 -0.18 8.91 6.85
CA ALA A 181 -1.03 9.56 7.84
C ALA A 181 -0.33 10.81 8.38
N THR A 182 -1.07 11.92 8.50
CA THR A 182 -0.59 13.17 9.05
C THR A 182 -1.54 13.65 10.13
N LEU A 183 -1.02 13.91 11.33
CA LEU A 183 -1.72 14.57 12.41
C LEU A 183 -1.20 16.01 12.54
N PRO A 184 -1.96 17.02 12.10
CA PRO A 184 -1.59 18.42 12.35
C PRO A 184 -1.67 18.71 13.84
N VAL A 185 -0.64 19.37 14.38
CA VAL A 185 -0.59 19.82 15.78
C VAL A 185 -0.59 21.34 15.80
N TYR A 186 -1.56 21.90 16.50
CA TYR A 186 -1.76 23.33 16.62
C TYR A 186 -1.40 23.82 18.01
N VAL A 187 -0.80 24.98 18.07
CA VAL A 187 -0.58 25.72 19.34
C VAL A 187 -1.46 26.96 19.35
N THR A 188 -1.88 27.35 20.55
CA THR A 188 -2.57 28.63 20.78
C THR A 188 -1.59 29.59 21.47
N LYS A 189 -1.30 30.70 20.84
CA LYS A 189 -0.37 31.72 21.35
C LYS A 189 -1.02 33.09 21.37
N GLU A 190 -0.81 33.83 22.44
CA GLU A 190 -1.17 35.25 22.53
C GLU A 190 -0.06 36.08 21.90
N LEU A 191 -0.37 36.77 20.82
CA LEU A 191 0.56 37.63 20.10
C LEU A 191 0.21 39.09 20.31
N LYS A 192 1.24 39.93 20.54
CA LYS A 192 1.08 41.35 20.63
C LYS A 192 0.78 41.96 19.26
N LEU A 193 -0.16 42.92 19.24
CA LEU A 193 -0.38 43.72 18.05
C LEU A 193 0.59 44.90 18.05
N THR A 194 1.29 45.07 16.95
CA THR A 194 2.17 46.21 16.70
C THR A 194 1.72 46.94 15.44
N VAL A 195 1.98 48.23 15.35
CA VAL A 195 1.66 49.02 14.15
C VAL A 195 2.92 49.58 13.59
N ASP A 196 3.12 49.30 12.30
CA ASP A 196 4.19 49.93 11.52
C ASP A 196 3.68 51.27 10.92
N PHE A 197 4.26 52.37 11.37
CA PHE A 197 3.92 53.67 10.87
C PHE A 197 4.87 54.09 9.78
N LYS A 198 4.31 54.51 8.66
CA LYS A 198 5.10 55.19 7.61
C LYS A 198 5.13 56.69 7.92
N GLU A 199 6.34 57.21 8.14
CA GLU A 199 6.54 58.65 8.34
C GLU A 199 6.16 59.43 7.07
N ALA A 200 5.47 60.56 7.28
CA ALA A 200 5.18 61.49 6.20
C ALA A 200 6.02 62.79 6.39
N PRO A 201 6.33 63.53 5.33
CA PRO A 201 7.08 64.78 5.45
C PRO A 201 6.43 65.75 6.42
N GLY A 202 7.12 66.08 7.54
CA GLY A 202 6.66 66.97 8.57
C GLY A 202 5.92 66.35 9.76
N ALA A 203 5.80 65.00 9.82
CA ALA A 203 5.23 64.28 10.95
C ALA A 203 6.28 63.29 11.47
N GLN A 204 6.59 63.37 12.77
CA GLN A 204 7.50 62.43 13.44
C GLN A 204 6.70 61.49 14.34
N LEU A 205 7.16 60.26 14.46
CA LEU A 205 6.53 59.22 15.31
C LEU A 205 6.38 59.69 16.78
N ALA A 206 7.32 60.50 17.26
CA ALA A 206 7.32 61.05 18.60
C ALA A 206 6.15 62.01 18.90
N ASP A 207 5.52 62.57 17.87
CA ASP A 207 4.40 63.50 18.00
C ASP A 207 3.03 62.81 17.93
N MET A 208 3.01 61.48 17.74
CA MET A 208 1.78 60.70 17.60
C MET A 208 1.35 60.12 18.94
N ILE A 209 0.13 60.37 19.33
CA ILE A 209 -0.55 59.67 20.44
C ILE A 209 -1.43 58.59 19.81
N TRP A 210 -1.08 57.36 20.06
CA TRP A 210 -1.84 56.22 19.54
C TRP A 210 -2.04 55.13 20.60
N ALA A 211 -3.10 54.36 20.43
CA ALA A 211 -3.38 53.19 21.25
C ALA A 211 -4.01 52.11 20.39
N ILE A 212 -3.54 50.89 20.57
CA ILE A 212 -4.14 49.70 19.94
C ILE A 212 -5.09 49.06 20.94
N LYS A 213 -6.29 48.74 20.49
CA LYS A 213 -7.25 47.95 21.28
C LYS A 213 -7.88 46.87 20.36
N PRO A 214 -7.76 45.60 20.71
CA PRO A 214 -7.00 45.00 21.81
C PRO A 214 -5.49 45.12 21.64
N GLU A 215 -4.71 45.06 22.71
CA GLU A 215 -3.24 45.11 22.69
C GLU A 215 -2.62 43.78 22.25
N SER A 216 -3.39 42.69 22.38
CA SER A 216 -3.00 41.34 21.98
C SER A 216 -4.19 40.57 21.39
N VAL A 217 -3.90 39.56 20.63
CA VAL A 217 -4.86 38.60 20.07
C VAL A 217 -4.39 37.19 20.31
N VAL A 218 -5.35 36.28 20.58
CA VAL A 218 -5.09 34.85 20.70
C VAL A 218 -5.21 34.23 19.32
N VAL A 219 -4.14 33.64 18.86
CA VAL A 219 -4.05 32.98 17.54
C VAL A 219 -3.79 31.48 17.71
N SER A 220 -4.48 30.67 16.96
CA SER A 220 -4.26 29.23 16.88
C SER A 220 -3.75 28.87 15.49
N GLY A 221 -2.71 28.08 15.42
CA GLY A 221 -2.13 27.69 14.15
C GLY A 221 -1.02 26.63 14.32
N ASP A 222 -0.35 26.29 13.22
CA ASP A 222 0.74 25.34 13.24
C ASP A 222 1.84 25.78 14.20
N ALA A 223 2.29 24.86 15.04
CA ALA A 223 3.29 25.12 16.06
C ALA A 223 4.63 25.55 15.44
N SER A 224 5.00 25.01 14.28
CA SER A 224 6.23 25.38 13.59
C SER A 224 6.24 26.83 13.12
N VAL A 225 5.07 27.40 12.88
CA VAL A 225 4.92 28.81 12.47
C VAL A 225 4.78 29.73 13.68
N LEU A 226 3.86 29.40 14.62
CA LEU A 226 3.54 30.27 15.72
C LEU A 226 4.63 30.37 16.79
N ASN A 227 5.47 29.33 16.95
CA ASN A 227 6.56 29.36 17.93
C ASN A 227 7.58 30.48 17.61
N ASP A 228 7.78 30.78 16.33
CA ASP A 228 8.74 31.77 15.85
C ASP A 228 8.14 33.20 15.74
N MET A 229 6.84 33.35 15.99
CA MET A 229 6.15 34.67 15.95
C MET A 229 5.97 35.25 17.34
N ASP A 230 6.41 36.48 17.58
CA ASP A 230 6.22 37.17 18.83
C ASP A 230 5.18 38.33 18.75
N SER A 231 4.92 38.80 17.54
CA SER A 231 3.98 39.91 17.29
C SER A 231 3.35 39.84 15.91
N ILE A 232 2.24 40.51 15.74
CA ILE A 232 1.57 40.75 14.46
C ILE A 232 1.61 42.24 14.19
N VAL A 233 2.03 42.61 12.98
CA VAL A 233 2.06 44.00 12.50
C VAL A 233 0.80 44.28 11.70
#